data_1255cec662fe8f34879789fc8cbea6c1
#
_entry.id   1255cec662fe8f34879789fc8cbea6c1
#
_cell.length_a   1.000
_cell.length_b   1.000
_cell.length_c   1.000
_cell.angle_alpha   90.00
_cell.angle_beta   90.00
_cell.angle_gamma   90.00
#
_symmetry.space_group_name_H-M   'P 1'
#
loop_
_entity.id
_entity.type
_entity.pdbx_description
1 polymer ?
#
loop_
_entity_poly.entity_id
_entity_poly.type
_entity_poly.pdbx_seq_one_letter_code
_entity_poly.pdbx_strand_id
1 'polypeptide(L)'
;MQRYFAKNEEDIFIIQEDDYHHIVRVMRMGVNDEIYCVNENQQVARCIIVNISENEVTAKVVQWIEGEIELPVSVSIVSGMPKGDKLEWIIQKGTELGAYKFIPFIAGRSVVKWDEKKSGKKLIRWNKIAKEAAEQSHRTLIPEVSTPIDIKQLIRLAEDYDVKLVAYEEEAREGESSMLTKSLKSMTKGQSILAVFGPEGGLNESEVALLKDYGFIICGLGPRILRTETAPLYLLSAVSYHFELME
;
A
#
# COMPACT_ATOMS: atom_id res chain seq x y z
N MET A 1 21.32 -3.48 -5.55
CA MET A 1 21.02 -3.16 -6.97
C MET A 1 19.72 -2.40 -6.98
N GLN A 2 19.61 -1.31 -7.75
CA GLN A 2 18.39 -0.47 -7.80
C GLN A 2 17.29 -1.16 -8.60
N ARG A 3 16.01 -0.87 -8.25
CA ARG A 3 14.84 -1.37 -8.96
C ARG A 3 14.02 -0.20 -9.51
N TYR A 4 13.47 -0.35 -10.71
CA TYR A 4 12.68 0.65 -11.40
C TYR A 4 11.46 0.01 -12.04
N PHE A 5 10.33 0.69 -12.01
CA PHE A 5 9.13 0.31 -12.75
C PHE A 5 9.15 1.00 -14.11
N ALA A 6 9.19 0.22 -15.18
CA ALA A 6 9.31 0.77 -16.52
C ALA A 6 8.56 -0.09 -17.55
N LYS A 7 8.21 0.52 -18.69
CA LYS A 7 7.66 -0.20 -19.82
C LYS A 7 8.74 -0.97 -20.55
N ASN A 8 8.39 -2.13 -21.08
CA ASN A 8 9.28 -2.88 -21.95
C ASN A 8 8.64 -3.17 -23.31
N GLU A 9 9.48 -3.19 -24.33
CA GLU A 9 9.19 -3.73 -25.64
C GLU A 9 10.13 -4.93 -25.84
N GLU A 10 9.59 -6.13 -25.91
CA GLU A 10 10.36 -7.38 -25.89
C GLU A 10 11.37 -7.39 -24.70
N ASP A 11 12.67 -7.49 -24.99
CA ASP A 11 13.74 -7.56 -24.00
C ASP A 11 14.39 -6.19 -23.68
N ILE A 12 13.73 -5.09 -24.04
CA ILE A 12 14.25 -3.72 -23.82
C ILE A 12 13.32 -2.95 -22.90
N PHE A 13 13.85 -2.47 -21.79
CA PHE A 13 13.18 -1.52 -20.90
C PHE A 13 13.54 -0.09 -21.24
N ILE A 14 12.56 0.82 -21.22
CA ILE A 14 12.70 2.25 -21.47
C ILE A 14 12.37 2.99 -20.17
N ILE A 15 13.37 3.71 -19.62
CA ILE A 15 13.27 4.39 -18.35
C ILE A 15 13.41 5.90 -18.58
N GLN A 16 12.45 6.68 -18.13
CA GLN A 16 12.33 8.11 -18.40
C GLN A 16 12.00 8.90 -17.13
N GLU A 17 11.83 10.20 -17.23
CA GLU A 17 11.36 11.11 -16.18
C GLU A 17 12.21 11.07 -14.89
N ASP A 18 11.55 10.93 -13.73
CA ASP A 18 12.20 10.92 -12.42
C ASP A 18 13.22 9.78 -12.29
N ASP A 19 12.92 8.61 -12.85
CA ASP A 19 13.81 7.44 -12.79
C ASP A 19 15.07 7.62 -13.64
N TYR A 20 14.95 8.26 -14.82
CA TYR A 20 16.11 8.70 -15.60
C TYR A 20 17.02 9.59 -14.75
N HIS A 21 16.43 10.62 -14.13
CA HIS A 21 17.19 11.54 -13.28
C HIS A 21 17.84 10.80 -12.11
N HIS A 22 17.13 9.87 -11.47
CA HIS A 22 17.65 9.07 -10.37
C HIS A 22 18.85 8.21 -10.81
N ILE A 23 18.75 7.49 -11.94
CA ILE A 23 19.85 6.68 -12.49
C ILE A 23 21.08 7.55 -12.79
N VAL A 24 20.89 8.60 -13.58
CA VAL A 24 22.01 9.34 -14.16
C VAL A 24 22.60 10.35 -13.19
N ARG A 25 21.76 11.07 -12.42
CA ARG A 25 22.20 12.19 -11.58
C ARG A 25 22.44 11.80 -10.12
N VAL A 26 21.58 10.94 -9.57
CA VAL A 26 21.66 10.54 -8.16
C VAL A 26 22.60 9.36 -8.01
N MET A 27 22.33 8.27 -8.72
CA MET A 27 23.12 7.04 -8.65
C MET A 27 24.38 7.08 -9.51
N ARG A 28 24.44 7.99 -10.48
CA ARG A 28 25.59 8.18 -11.41
C ARG A 28 25.97 6.89 -12.14
N MET A 29 24.93 6.13 -12.51
CA MET A 29 25.10 4.89 -13.26
C MET A 29 25.40 5.19 -14.73
N GLY A 30 26.10 4.27 -15.38
CA GLY A 30 26.51 4.34 -16.78
C GLY A 30 26.15 3.10 -17.58
N VAL A 31 26.54 3.09 -18.85
CA VAL A 31 26.42 1.91 -19.70
C VAL A 31 27.23 0.76 -19.09
N ASN A 32 26.67 -0.44 -19.12
CA ASN A 32 27.09 -1.70 -18.50
C ASN A 32 26.78 -1.84 -17.00
N ASP A 33 26.19 -0.84 -16.34
CA ASP A 33 25.70 -1.04 -14.98
C ASP A 33 24.43 -1.89 -14.98
N GLU A 34 24.24 -2.66 -13.91
CA GLU A 34 23.10 -3.56 -13.76
C GLU A 34 22.03 -2.92 -12.88
N ILE A 35 20.77 -3.11 -13.29
CA ILE A 35 19.57 -2.69 -12.58
C ILE A 35 18.51 -3.81 -12.62
N TYR A 36 17.54 -3.74 -11.72
CA TYR A 36 16.29 -4.48 -11.87
C TYR A 36 15.22 -3.61 -12.49
N CYS A 37 14.43 -4.18 -13.40
CA CYS A 37 13.26 -3.55 -13.97
C CYS A 37 12.02 -4.41 -13.71
N VAL A 38 10.88 -3.75 -13.46
CA VAL A 38 9.57 -4.39 -13.30
C VAL A 38 8.66 -3.83 -14.37
N ASN A 39 8.02 -4.70 -15.14
CA ASN A 39 7.09 -4.30 -16.19
C ASN A 39 5.63 -4.20 -15.68
N GLU A 40 4.72 -3.79 -16.57
CA GLU A 40 3.29 -3.64 -16.27
C GLU A 40 2.61 -4.98 -15.91
N ASN A 41 3.20 -6.12 -16.28
CA ASN A 41 2.74 -7.46 -15.92
C ASN A 41 3.36 -7.97 -14.60
N GLN A 42 3.99 -7.09 -13.81
CA GLN A 42 4.67 -7.39 -12.55
C GLN A 42 5.83 -8.40 -12.68
N GLN A 43 6.34 -8.58 -13.89
CA GLN A 43 7.50 -9.43 -14.14
C GLN A 43 8.79 -8.67 -13.86
N VAL A 44 9.71 -9.31 -13.18
CA VAL A 44 11.02 -8.75 -12.81
C VAL A 44 12.10 -9.23 -13.74
N ALA A 45 12.92 -8.31 -14.24
CA ALA A 45 14.11 -8.64 -15.02
C ALA A 45 15.36 -8.02 -14.40
N ARG A 46 16.47 -8.78 -14.42
CA ARG A 46 17.80 -8.21 -14.28
C ARG A 46 18.22 -7.69 -15.64
N CYS A 47 18.55 -6.42 -15.70
CA CYS A 47 18.85 -5.72 -16.92
C CYS A 47 20.25 -5.08 -16.84
N ILE A 48 20.84 -4.86 -18.00
CA ILE A 48 22.07 -4.08 -18.16
C ILE A 48 21.76 -2.80 -18.93
N ILE A 49 22.25 -1.67 -18.48
CA ILE A 49 22.12 -0.38 -19.19
C ILE A 49 22.93 -0.45 -20.48
N VAL A 50 22.26 -0.30 -21.61
CA VAL A 50 22.90 -0.38 -22.94
C VAL A 50 23.04 0.98 -23.60
N ASN A 51 22.19 1.95 -23.24
CA ASN A 51 22.26 3.32 -23.77
C ASN A 51 21.72 4.33 -22.77
N ILE A 52 22.29 5.53 -22.77
CA ILE A 52 21.83 6.69 -22.04
C ILE A 52 21.78 7.86 -23.01
N SER A 53 20.59 8.37 -23.29
CA SER A 53 20.36 9.58 -24.09
C SER A 53 20.10 10.80 -23.20
N GLU A 54 19.65 11.91 -23.76
CA GLU A 54 19.38 13.14 -22.99
C GLU A 54 18.25 12.99 -21.96
N ASN A 55 17.23 12.14 -22.23
CA ASN A 55 16.04 12.01 -21.39
C ASN A 55 15.60 10.56 -21.15
N GLU A 56 16.42 9.58 -21.54
CA GLU A 56 16.05 8.19 -21.52
C GLU A 56 17.23 7.29 -21.22
N VAL A 57 17.00 6.26 -20.41
CA VAL A 57 17.89 5.13 -20.21
C VAL A 57 17.26 3.90 -20.85
N THR A 58 18.01 3.25 -21.71
CA THR A 58 17.61 1.96 -22.31
C THR A 58 18.36 0.83 -21.60
N ALA A 59 17.64 -0.16 -21.09
CA ALA A 59 18.21 -1.32 -20.42
C ALA A 59 17.74 -2.61 -21.08
N LYS A 60 18.69 -3.51 -21.36
CA LYS A 60 18.41 -4.80 -21.98
C LYS A 60 18.29 -5.89 -20.93
N VAL A 61 17.30 -6.76 -21.08
CA VAL A 61 17.09 -7.93 -20.23
C VAL A 61 18.27 -8.89 -20.37
N VAL A 62 18.85 -9.26 -19.24
CA VAL A 62 19.86 -10.32 -19.13
C VAL A 62 19.21 -11.61 -18.65
N GLN A 63 18.23 -11.47 -17.72
CA GLN A 63 17.55 -12.62 -17.14
C GLN A 63 16.21 -12.17 -16.55
N TRP A 64 15.14 -12.89 -16.87
CA TRP A 64 13.88 -12.80 -16.13
C TRP A 64 14.01 -13.52 -14.80
N ILE A 65 13.45 -12.94 -13.73
CA ILE A 65 13.56 -13.46 -12.37
C ILE A 65 12.20 -14.01 -11.97
N GLU A 66 12.18 -15.26 -11.57
CA GLU A 66 11.00 -15.92 -11.02
C GLU A 66 10.96 -15.74 -9.50
N GLY A 67 9.78 -15.64 -8.94
CA GLY A 67 9.53 -15.55 -7.49
C GLY A 67 8.33 -14.69 -7.16
N GLU A 68 7.61 -15.06 -6.13
CA GLU A 68 6.51 -14.28 -5.57
C GLU A 68 7.05 -13.45 -4.40
N ILE A 69 6.85 -12.14 -4.45
CA ILE A 69 7.30 -11.19 -3.41
C ILE A 69 6.08 -10.51 -2.76
N GLU A 70 4.96 -10.46 -3.49
CA GLU A 70 3.74 -9.85 -3.00
C GLU A 70 3.04 -10.74 -1.96
N LEU A 71 2.33 -10.10 -1.03
CA LEU A 71 1.49 -10.84 -0.08
C LEU A 71 0.52 -11.74 -0.84
N PRO A 72 0.30 -12.99 -0.37
CA PRO A 72 -0.64 -13.91 -1.04
C PRO A 72 -2.11 -13.49 -0.91
N VAL A 73 -2.40 -12.39 -0.21
CA VAL A 73 -3.72 -11.75 -0.07
C VAL A 73 -3.61 -10.26 -0.33
N SER A 74 -4.62 -9.65 -0.96
CA SER A 74 -4.61 -8.22 -1.27
C SER A 74 -5.14 -7.41 -0.08
N VAL A 75 -4.30 -6.61 0.58
CA VAL A 75 -4.68 -5.80 1.74
C VAL A 75 -4.80 -4.32 1.36
N SER A 76 -6.03 -3.80 1.37
CA SER A 76 -6.31 -2.37 1.17
C SER A 76 -6.52 -1.66 2.50
N ILE A 77 -5.77 -0.58 2.71
CA ILE A 77 -5.77 0.22 3.93
C ILE A 77 -6.66 1.45 3.75
N VAL A 78 -7.78 1.50 4.45
CA VAL A 78 -8.64 2.67 4.57
C VAL A 78 -8.21 3.44 5.81
N SER A 79 -7.55 4.59 5.61
CA SER A 79 -7.03 5.41 6.71
C SER A 79 -7.85 6.67 6.88
N GLY A 80 -8.47 6.86 8.04
CA GLY A 80 -9.01 8.14 8.44
C GLY A 80 -7.94 9.22 8.32
N MET A 81 -8.27 10.35 7.67
CA MET A 81 -7.32 11.42 7.36
C MET A 81 -6.61 11.93 8.63
N PRO A 82 -5.33 11.58 8.86
CA PRO A 82 -4.60 12.02 10.04
C PRO A 82 -4.00 13.41 9.83
N LYS A 83 -3.52 14.03 10.91
CA LYS A 83 -2.80 15.30 10.87
C LYS A 83 -1.36 15.13 10.38
N GLY A 84 -0.83 16.20 9.77
CA GLY A 84 0.58 16.25 9.35
C GLY A 84 0.92 15.22 8.29
N ASP A 85 2.10 14.66 8.41
CA ASP A 85 2.69 13.73 7.41
C ASP A 85 2.41 12.25 7.74
N LYS A 86 1.54 11.95 8.69
CA LYS A 86 1.27 10.57 9.15
C LYS A 86 0.71 9.68 8.05
N LEU A 87 -0.11 10.23 7.13
CA LEU A 87 -0.60 9.46 5.99
C LEU A 87 0.55 9.06 5.06
N GLU A 88 1.53 9.94 4.86
CA GLU A 88 2.73 9.63 4.08
C GLU A 88 3.54 8.50 4.72
N TRP A 89 3.63 8.50 6.05
CA TRP A 89 4.22 7.40 6.82
C TRP A 89 3.47 6.08 6.63
N ILE A 90 2.13 6.12 6.71
CA ILE A 90 1.28 4.93 6.47
C ILE A 90 1.51 4.40 5.06
N ILE A 91 1.54 5.27 4.06
CA ILE A 91 1.76 4.89 2.66
C ILE A 91 3.15 4.27 2.50
N GLN A 92 4.21 4.96 2.96
CA GLN A 92 5.58 4.47 2.84
C GLN A 92 5.75 3.10 3.51
N LYS A 93 5.46 3.03 4.82
CA LYS A 93 5.69 1.81 5.60
C LYS A 93 4.68 0.71 5.29
N GLY A 94 3.45 1.07 4.95
CA GLY A 94 2.46 0.11 4.48
C GLY A 94 2.85 -0.51 3.14
N THR A 95 3.47 0.26 2.25
CA THR A 95 4.03 -0.27 0.99
C THR A 95 5.14 -1.27 1.29
N GLU A 96 6.10 -0.94 2.15
CA GLU A 96 7.17 -1.86 2.57
C GLU A 96 6.62 -3.17 3.17
N LEU A 97 5.45 -3.13 3.81
CA LEU A 97 4.77 -4.28 4.44
C LEU A 97 3.75 -4.99 3.53
N GLY A 98 3.71 -4.68 2.23
CA GLY A 98 2.90 -5.41 1.28
C GLY A 98 1.47 -4.89 1.07
N ALA A 99 1.10 -3.69 1.52
CA ALA A 99 -0.22 -3.12 1.22
C ALA A 99 -0.49 -3.08 -0.28
N TYR A 100 -1.73 -3.44 -0.68
CA TYR A 100 -2.17 -3.44 -2.07
C TYR A 100 -2.66 -2.06 -2.53
N LYS A 101 -3.38 -1.33 -1.64
CA LYS A 101 -3.98 -0.04 -1.94
C LYS A 101 -4.14 0.81 -0.68
N PHE A 102 -4.04 2.14 -0.83
CA PHE A 102 -4.32 3.10 0.23
C PHE A 102 -5.51 3.97 -0.14
N ILE A 103 -6.46 4.07 0.76
CA ILE A 103 -7.72 4.78 0.57
C ILE A 103 -7.88 5.78 1.74
N PRO A 104 -7.53 7.06 1.53
CA PRO A 104 -7.78 8.07 2.55
C PRO A 104 -9.29 8.20 2.79
N PHE A 105 -9.69 8.32 4.07
CA PHE A 105 -11.09 8.32 4.47
C PHE A 105 -11.44 9.59 5.26
N ILE A 106 -12.52 10.26 4.85
CA ILE A 106 -13.03 11.44 5.52
C ILE A 106 -14.01 10.99 6.61
N ALA A 107 -13.46 10.62 7.78
CA ALA A 107 -14.25 10.24 8.94
C ALA A 107 -14.86 11.47 9.64
N GLY A 108 -15.95 11.27 10.35
CA GLY A 108 -16.66 12.34 11.06
C GLY A 108 -15.80 13.08 12.11
N ARG A 109 -14.81 12.40 12.71
CA ARG A 109 -13.84 12.98 13.64
C ARG A 109 -12.51 13.38 12.99
N SER A 110 -12.43 13.38 11.65
CA SER A 110 -11.25 13.87 10.93
C SER A 110 -11.13 15.38 11.12
N VAL A 111 -9.99 15.84 11.61
CA VAL A 111 -9.70 17.28 11.78
C VAL A 111 -9.26 17.92 10.46
N VAL A 112 -8.70 17.13 9.57
CA VAL A 112 -8.21 17.59 8.27
C VAL A 112 -9.36 17.70 7.30
N LYS A 113 -9.61 18.92 6.80
CA LYS A 113 -10.55 19.14 5.70
C LYS A 113 -9.85 18.89 4.36
N TRP A 114 -10.48 18.09 3.53
CA TRP A 114 -10.01 17.88 2.17
C TRP A 114 -10.43 19.06 1.29
N ASP A 115 -9.45 19.67 0.62
CA ASP A 115 -9.66 20.74 -0.35
C ASP A 115 -9.36 20.20 -1.74
N GLU A 116 -10.39 20.02 -2.55
CA GLU A 116 -10.27 19.46 -3.90
C GLU A 116 -9.33 20.27 -4.80
N LYS A 117 -9.23 21.60 -4.61
CA LYS A 117 -8.33 22.45 -5.39
C LYS A 117 -6.85 22.20 -5.11
N LYS A 118 -6.52 21.70 -3.92
CA LYS A 118 -5.15 21.34 -3.50
C LYS A 118 -4.87 19.84 -3.58
N SER A 119 -5.89 19.05 -3.92
CA SER A 119 -5.86 17.58 -3.89
C SER A 119 -4.87 16.98 -4.87
N GLY A 120 -4.79 17.49 -6.10
CA GLY A 120 -3.95 16.92 -7.14
C GLY A 120 -2.48 16.83 -6.77
N LYS A 121 -1.91 17.88 -6.15
CA LYS A 121 -0.50 17.88 -5.71
C LYS A 121 -0.23 16.87 -4.59
N LYS A 122 -1.18 16.69 -3.65
CA LYS A 122 -1.03 15.69 -2.59
C LYS A 122 -1.09 14.28 -3.14
N LEU A 123 -2.04 14.01 -4.04
CA LEU A 123 -2.20 12.69 -4.65
C LEU A 123 -0.95 12.31 -5.46
N ILE A 124 -0.39 13.23 -6.25
CA ILE A 124 0.88 13.02 -6.96
C ILE A 124 1.99 12.66 -5.97
N ARG A 125 2.13 13.42 -4.87
CA ARG A 125 3.14 13.17 -3.84
C ARG A 125 2.96 11.81 -3.17
N TRP A 126 1.74 11.43 -2.81
CA TRP A 126 1.45 10.15 -2.17
C TRP A 126 1.75 8.96 -3.08
N ASN A 127 1.37 9.04 -4.37
CA ASN A 127 1.70 7.99 -5.33
C ASN A 127 3.22 7.91 -5.59
N LYS A 128 3.93 9.04 -5.56
CA LYS A 128 5.40 9.05 -5.62
C LYS A 128 6.03 8.35 -4.42
N ILE A 129 5.54 8.60 -3.19
CA ILE A 129 6.00 7.91 -1.98
C ILE A 129 5.74 6.40 -2.07
N ALA A 130 4.56 5.98 -2.56
CA ALA A 130 4.25 4.57 -2.76
C ALA A 130 5.19 3.92 -3.78
N LYS A 131 5.48 4.60 -4.90
CA LYS A 131 6.43 4.12 -5.91
C LYS A 131 7.84 3.97 -5.35
N GLU A 132 8.39 5.01 -4.74
CA GLU A 132 9.74 5.00 -4.16
C GLU A 132 9.88 3.90 -3.07
N ALA A 133 8.85 3.70 -2.25
CA ALA A 133 8.81 2.64 -1.25
C ALA A 133 8.75 1.24 -1.88
N ALA A 134 7.98 1.05 -2.97
CA ALA A 134 7.91 -0.21 -3.70
C ALA A 134 9.25 -0.56 -4.37
N GLU A 135 9.93 0.41 -4.95
CA GLU A 135 11.28 0.25 -5.52
C GLU A 135 12.30 -0.17 -4.46
N GLN A 136 12.30 0.52 -3.34
CA GLN A 136 13.23 0.26 -2.24
C GLN A 136 12.98 -1.10 -1.56
N SER A 137 11.72 -1.49 -1.39
CA SER A 137 11.34 -2.78 -0.79
C SER A 137 11.33 -3.94 -1.79
N HIS A 138 11.74 -3.69 -3.02
CA HIS A 138 11.83 -4.68 -4.10
C HIS A 138 10.48 -5.33 -4.48
N ARG A 139 9.39 -4.59 -4.35
CA ARG A 139 8.06 -5.04 -4.75
C ARG A 139 7.90 -5.11 -6.26
N THR A 140 6.90 -5.86 -6.71
CA THR A 140 6.49 -5.97 -8.11
C THR A 140 5.24 -5.16 -8.43
N LEU A 141 4.59 -4.62 -7.38
CA LEU A 141 3.40 -3.79 -7.46
C LEU A 141 3.66 -2.43 -6.80
N ILE A 142 3.25 -1.35 -7.46
CA ILE A 142 3.13 -0.02 -6.84
C ILE A 142 1.72 0.10 -6.27
N PRO A 143 1.52 0.23 -4.95
CA PRO A 143 0.19 0.43 -4.38
C PRO A 143 -0.44 1.73 -4.90
N GLU A 144 -1.68 1.65 -5.37
CA GLU A 144 -2.45 2.83 -5.72
C GLU A 144 -2.83 3.61 -4.46
N VAL A 145 -2.67 4.93 -4.49
CA VAL A 145 -3.26 5.82 -3.48
C VAL A 145 -4.43 6.55 -4.10
N SER A 146 -5.65 6.24 -3.65
CA SER A 146 -6.87 6.84 -4.20
C SER A 146 -7.13 8.26 -3.67
N THR A 147 -8.04 8.96 -4.32
CA THR A 147 -8.63 10.17 -3.74
C THR A 147 -9.38 9.82 -2.44
N PRO A 148 -9.45 10.75 -1.46
CA PRO A 148 -10.22 10.53 -0.24
C PRO A 148 -11.70 10.28 -0.52
N ILE A 149 -12.27 9.33 0.21
CA ILE A 149 -13.66 8.91 0.09
C ILE A 149 -14.45 9.19 1.37
N ASP A 150 -15.76 9.31 1.26
CA ASP A 150 -16.69 9.39 2.39
C ASP A 150 -17.22 7.99 2.79
N ILE A 151 -18.04 7.93 3.86
CA ILE A 151 -18.59 6.67 4.37
C ILE A 151 -19.49 5.96 3.36
N LYS A 152 -20.23 6.70 2.51
CA LYS A 152 -21.10 6.10 1.50
C LYS A 152 -20.31 5.46 0.36
N GLN A 153 -19.24 6.13 -0.05
CA GLN A 153 -18.31 5.61 -1.04
C GLN A 153 -17.54 4.39 -0.50
N LEU A 154 -17.15 4.43 0.79
CA LEU A 154 -16.50 3.30 1.46
C LEU A 154 -17.38 2.06 1.47
N ILE A 155 -18.67 2.20 1.82
CA ILE A 155 -19.63 1.08 1.83
C ILE A 155 -19.79 0.45 0.45
N ARG A 156 -19.89 1.27 -0.61
CA ARG A 156 -19.97 0.75 -1.99
C ARG A 156 -18.71 0.01 -2.39
N LEU A 157 -17.55 0.60 -2.11
CA LEU A 157 -16.27 -0.02 -2.40
C LEU A 157 -16.10 -1.37 -1.69
N ALA A 158 -16.65 -1.48 -0.48
CA ALA A 158 -16.53 -2.68 0.33
C ALA A 158 -17.27 -3.90 -0.25
N GLU A 159 -18.16 -3.72 -1.21
CA GLU A 159 -18.86 -4.84 -1.88
C GLU A 159 -17.90 -5.74 -2.67
N ASP A 160 -16.77 -5.20 -3.13
CA ASP A 160 -15.78 -5.90 -3.93
C ASP A 160 -14.73 -6.66 -3.09
N TYR A 161 -14.85 -6.68 -1.76
CA TYR A 161 -13.86 -7.29 -0.87
C TYR A 161 -14.41 -8.51 -0.13
N ASP A 162 -13.57 -9.56 -0.02
CA ASP A 162 -13.94 -10.80 0.65
C ASP A 162 -14.04 -10.63 2.17
N VAL A 163 -13.10 -9.91 2.77
CA VAL A 163 -13.02 -9.65 4.21
C VAL A 163 -12.97 -8.16 4.49
N LYS A 164 -13.85 -7.69 5.36
CA LYS A 164 -14.00 -6.28 5.74
C LYS A 164 -13.75 -6.15 7.23
N LEU A 165 -12.69 -5.41 7.60
CA LEU A 165 -12.26 -5.23 8.99
C LEU A 165 -12.37 -3.76 9.40
N VAL A 166 -12.79 -3.51 10.63
CA VAL A 166 -12.67 -2.19 11.29
C VAL A 166 -11.83 -2.37 12.55
N ALA A 167 -10.69 -1.69 12.60
CA ALA A 167 -9.89 -1.61 13.80
C ALA A 167 -10.53 -0.60 14.77
N TYR A 168 -11.11 -1.10 15.88
CA TYR A 168 -11.80 -0.29 16.87
C TYR A 168 -11.33 -0.63 18.28
N GLU A 169 -10.90 0.42 19.00
CA GLU A 169 -10.19 0.26 20.27
C GLU A 169 -11.09 -0.28 21.41
N GLU A 170 -12.38 0.09 21.45
CA GLU A 170 -13.27 -0.29 22.53
C GLU A 170 -13.49 -1.81 22.57
N GLU A 171 -13.61 -2.46 21.42
CA GLU A 171 -13.68 -3.93 21.33
C GLU A 171 -12.41 -4.62 21.83
N ALA A 172 -11.24 -3.99 21.68
CA ALA A 172 -9.98 -4.51 22.21
C ALA A 172 -9.98 -4.56 23.75
N ARG A 173 -10.70 -3.65 24.41
CA ARG A 173 -10.83 -3.61 25.87
C ARG A 173 -11.76 -4.68 26.41
N GLU A 174 -12.74 -5.12 25.64
CA GLU A 174 -13.70 -6.18 26.02
C GLU A 174 -13.16 -7.61 25.79
N GLY A 175 -11.90 -7.75 25.33
CA GLY A 175 -11.24 -9.06 25.16
C GLY A 175 -11.44 -9.72 23.79
N GLU A 176 -12.05 -9.03 22.84
CA GLU A 176 -12.31 -9.51 21.46
C GLU A 176 -11.07 -9.46 20.52
N SER A 177 -9.86 -9.63 21.07
CA SER A 177 -8.65 -9.74 20.25
C SER A 177 -8.61 -10.96 19.31
N SER A 178 -9.59 -11.86 19.45
CA SER A 178 -9.70 -13.09 18.65
C SER A 178 -10.24 -12.89 17.24
N MET A 179 -10.96 -11.78 16.96
CA MET A 179 -11.66 -11.61 15.67
C MET A 179 -10.69 -11.45 14.51
N LEU A 180 -9.60 -10.67 14.66
CA LEU A 180 -8.56 -10.61 13.64
C LEU A 180 -7.98 -11.99 13.33
N THR A 181 -7.61 -12.75 14.37
CA THR A 181 -7.05 -14.10 14.21
C THR A 181 -8.04 -15.05 13.55
N LYS A 182 -9.34 -15.00 13.92
CA LYS A 182 -10.39 -15.83 13.30
C LYS A 182 -10.55 -15.47 11.82
N SER A 183 -10.58 -14.18 11.48
CA SER A 183 -10.69 -13.70 10.09
C SER A 183 -9.53 -14.20 9.27
N LEU A 184 -8.28 -14.02 9.72
CA LEU A 184 -7.11 -14.48 8.98
C LEU A 184 -7.08 -16.00 8.80
N LYS A 185 -7.46 -16.78 9.82
CA LYS A 185 -7.53 -18.25 9.74
C LYS A 185 -8.61 -18.76 8.78
N SER A 186 -9.67 -17.99 8.54
CA SER A 186 -10.73 -18.36 7.59
C SER A 186 -10.42 -17.99 6.14
N MET A 187 -9.38 -17.22 5.91
CA MET A 187 -8.99 -16.76 4.58
C MET A 187 -8.08 -17.73 3.86
N THR A 188 -8.11 -17.64 2.54
CA THR A 188 -7.24 -18.37 1.62
C THR A 188 -6.45 -17.41 0.75
N LYS A 189 -5.34 -17.88 0.18
CA LYS A 189 -4.54 -17.13 -0.80
C LYS A 189 -5.44 -16.63 -1.96
N GLY A 190 -5.19 -15.45 -2.45
CA GLY A 190 -5.95 -14.79 -3.52
C GLY A 190 -7.12 -13.93 -3.04
N GLN A 191 -7.53 -14.04 -1.77
CA GLN A 191 -8.60 -13.20 -1.22
C GLN A 191 -8.14 -11.79 -0.87
N SER A 192 -9.13 -10.90 -0.69
CA SER A 192 -8.94 -9.47 -0.44
C SER A 192 -9.43 -9.03 0.93
N ILE A 193 -8.67 -8.12 1.55
CA ILE A 193 -9.01 -7.47 2.83
C ILE A 193 -9.20 -5.98 2.61
N LEU A 194 -10.32 -5.42 3.09
CA LEU A 194 -10.51 -3.99 3.28
C LEU A 194 -10.45 -3.67 4.77
N ALA A 195 -9.39 -2.99 5.21
CA ALA A 195 -9.17 -2.69 6.62
C ALA A 195 -9.31 -1.20 6.91
N VAL A 196 -10.26 -0.83 7.78
CA VAL A 196 -10.59 0.55 8.14
C VAL A 196 -9.97 0.94 9.47
N PHE A 197 -9.29 2.07 9.47
CA PHE A 197 -8.65 2.68 10.63
C PHE A 197 -9.15 4.12 10.81
N GLY A 198 -9.50 4.49 12.03
CA GLY A 198 -9.90 5.86 12.36
C GLY A 198 -8.73 6.85 12.36
N PRO A 199 -9.03 8.17 12.26
CA PRO A 199 -8.06 9.24 12.53
C PRO A 199 -7.72 9.29 14.03
N GLU A 200 -6.92 10.26 14.46
CA GLU A 200 -6.55 10.43 15.89
C GLU A 200 -7.76 10.54 16.85
N GLY A 201 -8.88 11.06 16.36
CA GLY A 201 -10.13 11.12 17.13
C GLY A 201 -10.95 9.82 17.10
N GLY A 202 -10.46 8.77 16.42
CA GLY A 202 -11.16 7.52 16.20
C GLY A 202 -12.34 7.66 15.23
N LEU A 203 -13.06 6.56 15.03
CA LEU A 203 -14.37 6.55 14.37
C LEU A 203 -15.43 6.92 15.41
N ASN A 204 -16.54 7.52 14.98
CA ASN A 204 -17.67 7.72 15.87
C ASN A 204 -18.56 6.45 15.91
N GLU A 205 -19.36 6.32 16.97
CA GLU A 205 -20.21 5.15 17.20
C GLU A 205 -21.19 4.88 16.02
N SER A 206 -21.70 5.94 15.41
CA SER A 206 -22.62 5.81 14.27
C SER A 206 -21.91 5.31 13.01
N GLU A 207 -20.65 5.67 12.79
CA GLU A 207 -19.84 5.13 11.70
C GLU A 207 -19.55 3.64 11.92
N VAL A 208 -19.19 3.26 13.15
CA VAL A 208 -18.92 1.86 13.51
C VAL A 208 -20.18 1.01 13.38
N ALA A 209 -21.31 1.50 13.89
CA ALA A 209 -22.60 0.80 13.76
C ALA A 209 -22.98 0.61 12.29
N LEU A 210 -22.87 1.66 11.48
CA LEU A 210 -23.16 1.59 10.06
C LEU A 210 -22.24 0.59 9.34
N LEU A 211 -20.93 0.61 9.58
CA LEU A 211 -20.01 -0.35 8.98
C LEU A 211 -20.34 -1.79 9.38
N LYS A 212 -20.72 -2.01 10.65
CA LYS A 212 -21.17 -3.33 11.14
C LYS A 212 -22.41 -3.82 10.40
N ASP A 213 -23.39 -2.95 10.14
CA ASP A 213 -24.62 -3.27 9.40
C ASP A 213 -24.32 -3.68 7.94
N TYR A 214 -23.21 -3.19 7.37
CA TYR A 214 -22.72 -3.57 6.04
C TYR A 214 -21.68 -4.70 6.03
N GLY A 215 -21.61 -5.46 7.12
CA GLY A 215 -20.86 -6.70 7.21
C GLY A 215 -19.36 -6.50 7.52
N PHE A 216 -18.97 -5.35 8.04
CA PHE A 216 -17.62 -5.21 8.57
C PHE A 216 -17.47 -5.89 9.92
N ILE A 217 -16.37 -6.61 10.08
CA ILE A 217 -16.00 -7.27 11.33
C ILE A 217 -15.22 -6.27 12.18
N ILE A 218 -15.74 -5.97 13.36
CA ILE A 218 -15.05 -5.12 14.31
C ILE A 218 -13.99 -5.95 15.01
N CYS A 219 -12.74 -5.48 15.02
CA CYS A 219 -11.63 -6.19 15.62
C CYS A 219 -10.70 -5.28 16.42
N GLY A 220 -10.21 -5.81 17.54
CA GLY A 220 -9.11 -5.21 18.30
C GLY A 220 -7.74 -5.63 17.73
N LEU A 221 -6.76 -4.77 17.86
CA LEU A 221 -5.36 -5.01 17.46
C LEU A 221 -4.47 -5.31 18.70
N GLY A 222 -4.98 -6.11 19.63
CA GLY A 222 -4.30 -6.42 20.88
C GLY A 222 -4.62 -5.44 22.02
N PRO A 223 -4.04 -5.61 23.21
CA PRO A 223 -4.45 -4.95 24.44
C PRO A 223 -3.94 -3.50 24.58
N ARG A 224 -3.13 -3.03 23.66
CA ARG A 224 -2.54 -1.68 23.71
C ARG A 224 -3.20 -0.76 22.69
N ILE A 225 -3.37 0.51 23.08
CA ILE A 225 -3.81 1.55 22.17
C ILE A 225 -2.68 1.82 21.18
N LEU A 226 -2.97 1.67 19.89
CA LEU A 226 -2.05 1.98 18.81
C LEU A 226 -2.36 3.37 18.24
N ARG A 227 -1.33 4.11 17.89
CA ARG A 227 -1.50 5.36 17.15
C ARG A 227 -2.04 5.08 15.75
N THR A 228 -2.68 6.09 15.16
CA THR A 228 -3.31 6.00 13.83
C THR A 228 -2.34 5.55 12.75
N GLU A 229 -1.08 5.96 12.85
CA GLU A 229 -0.01 5.54 11.93
C GLU A 229 0.52 4.14 12.22
N THR A 230 0.36 3.63 13.43
CA THR A 230 0.88 2.31 13.85
C THR A 230 -0.11 1.18 13.57
N ALA A 231 -1.40 1.43 13.71
CA ALA A 231 -2.44 0.41 13.59
C ALA A 231 -2.47 -0.32 12.23
N PRO A 232 -2.37 0.39 11.07
CA PRO A 232 -2.29 -0.27 9.77
C PRO A 232 -1.05 -1.14 9.61
N LEU A 233 0.10 -0.69 10.13
CA LEU A 233 1.36 -1.42 10.05
C LEU A 233 1.32 -2.69 10.88
N TYR A 234 0.69 -2.64 12.07
CA TYR A 234 0.46 -3.81 12.90
C TYR A 234 -0.40 -4.86 12.19
N LEU A 235 -1.50 -4.43 11.54
CA LEU A 235 -2.33 -5.34 10.77
C LEU A 235 -1.53 -5.99 9.63
N LEU A 236 -0.83 -5.20 8.82
CA LEU A 236 -0.03 -5.70 7.70
C LEU A 236 1.03 -6.70 8.18
N SER A 237 1.72 -6.41 9.29
CA SER A 237 2.68 -7.33 9.89
C SER A 237 2.02 -8.63 10.37
N ALA A 238 0.79 -8.56 10.92
CA ALA A 238 0.07 -9.76 11.34
C ALA A 238 -0.38 -10.61 10.14
N VAL A 239 -0.78 -9.97 9.03
CA VAL A 239 -1.13 -10.65 7.78
C VAL A 239 0.09 -11.31 7.17
N SER A 240 1.22 -10.59 7.04
CA SER A 240 2.48 -11.15 6.56
C SER A 240 2.94 -12.33 7.42
N TYR A 241 2.95 -12.18 8.73
CA TYR A 241 3.29 -13.28 9.64
C TYR A 241 2.41 -14.52 9.42
N HIS A 242 1.10 -14.31 9.26
CA HIS A 242 0.14 -15.41 9.10
C HIS A 242 0.29 -16.16 7.77
N PHE A 243 0.47 -15.42 6.66
CA PHE A 243 0.45 -16.01 5.32
C PHE A 243 1.83 -16.36 4.75
N GLU A 244 2.90 -15.80 5.30
CA GLU A 244 4.27 -15.95 4.78
C GLU A 244 5.20 -16.69 5.74
N LEU A 245 4.96 -16.62 7.07
CA LEU A 245 5.90 -17.15 8.06
C LEU A 245 5.33 -18.27 8.93
N MET A 246 4.02 -18.54 8.89
CA MET A 246 3.37 -19.60 9.67
C MET A 246 3.14 -20.89 8.85
N GLU A 247 3.77 -21.04 7.68
CA GLU A 247 3.70 -22.27 6.88
C GLU A 247 4.36 -23.46 7.57
#